data_e79fcc64ecc8c9e10915ae8fd6d7cd08
#
_entry.id   e79fcc64ecc8c9e10915ae8fd6d7cd08
#
_cell.length_a   1.000
_cell.length_b   1.000
_cell.length_c   1.000
_cell.angle_alpha   90.00
_cell.angle_beta   90.00
_cell.angle_gamma   90.00
#
_symmetry.space_group_name_H-M   'P 1'
#
loop_
_entity.id
_entity.type
_entity.pdbx_description
1 polymer ?
#
loop_
_entity_poly.entity_id
_entity_poly.type
_entity_poly.pdbx_seq_one_letter_code
_entity_poly.pdbx_strand_id
1 'polypeptide(L)'
;MYLSLINPHIRVARQSIIPSGHNIAKRVIYDYELIYLERGEFTFIYDDKPYRCKAGDFIFIRPGIPHSFQLEYGEISQPHIHFDITYRPQSEKIPISFKDINLMTEVEKSWIHEDYFSGYSSVPFITVPDKKEFLEDFFKIIQENDS
;
A
#
# COMPACT_ATOMS: atom_id res chain seq x y z
N MET A 1 -4.56 0.22 20.08
CA MET A 1 -3.12 -0.04 19.81
C MET A 1 -2.26 0.86 20.67
N TYR A 2 -1.27 0.30 21.29
CA TYR A 2 -0.31 1.10 22.08
C TYR A 2 0.83 1.54 21.17
N LEU A 3 1.09 2.84 21.09
CA LEU A 3 2.16 3.39 20.25
C LEU A 3 3.53 2.82 20.61
N SER A 4 3.74 2.46 21.88
CA SER A 4 5.00 1.85 22.33
C SER A 4 5.29 0.48 21.71
N LEU A 5 4.29 -0.18 21.12
CA LEU A 5 4.45 -1.46 20.45
C LEU A 5 4.73 -1.32 18.95
N ILE A 6 4.65 -0.10 18.40
CA ILE A 6 4.96 0.14 17.00
C ILE A 6 6.47 0.10 16.82
N ASN A 7 6.89 -0.79 15.93
CA ASN A 7 8.30 -0.93 15.53
C ASN A 7 8.30 -1.11 14.00
N PRO A 8 8.09 -0.03 13.24
CA PRO A 8 7.91 -0.11 11.80
C PRO A 8 9.18 -0.61 11.11
N HIS A 9 8.98 -1.45 10.12
CA HIS A 9 10.05 -2.03 9.31
C HIS A 9 9.70 -1.87 7.83
N ILE A 10 10.54 -1.13 7.11
CA ILE A 10 10.37 -0.91 5.67
C ILE A 10 10.84 -2.17 4.94
N ARG A 11 9.97 -2.74 4.11
CA ARG A 11 10.25 -3.94 3.34
C ARG A 11 10.64 -3.63 1.90
N VAL A 12 9.95 -2.67 1.28
CA VAL A 12 10.21 -2.21 -0.09
C VAL A 12 9.84 -0.73 -0.16
N ALA A 13 10.63 0.04 -0.89
CA ALA A 13 10.30 1.43 -1.21
C ALA A 13 10.74 1.70 -2.65
N ARG A 14 9.81 2.05 -3.53
CA ARG A 14 10.07 2.19 -4.97
C ARG A 14 9.30 3.34 -5.60
N GLN A 15 9.92 3.93 -6.61
CA GLN A 15 9.26 4.75 -7.60
C GLN A 15 8.73 3.81 -8.69
N SER A 16 7.45 3.91 -9.05
CA SER A 16 6.91 3.07 -10.10
C SER A 16 5.84 3.77 -10.93
N ILE A 17 5.71 3.31 -12.15
CA ILE A 17 4.71 3.78 -13.11
C ILE A 17 3.88 2.58 -13.53
N ILE A 18 2.55 2.72 -13.47
CA ILE A 18 1.64 1.75 -14.06
C ILE A 18 1.22 2.29 -15.42
N PRO A 19 1.52 1.58 -16.52
CA PRO A 19 1.25 2.10 -17.86
C PRO A 19 -0.24 2.16 -18.18
N SER A 20 -0.56 3.02 -19.13
CA SER A 20 -1.92 3.20 -19.64
C SER A 20 -2.55 1.87 -20.07
N GLY A 21 -3.80 1.67 -19.70
CA GLY A 21 -4.56 0.46 -20.07
C GLY A 21 -4.19 -0.78 -19.26
N HIS A 22 -3.30 -0.65 -18.27
CA HIS A 22 -2.86 -1.76 -17.45
C HIS A 22 -3.62 -1.78 -16.12
N ASN A 23 -4.75 -2.48 -16.10
CA ASN A 23 -5.51 -2.65 -14.87
C ASN A 23 -4.81 -3.67 -13.97
N ILE A 24 -4.97 -3.47 -12.65
CA ILE A 24 -4.49 -4.42 -11.65
C ILE A 24 -5.68 -5.17 -11.09
N ALA A 25 -5.66 -6.51 -11.26
CA ALA A 25 -6.71 -7.38 -10.81
C ALA A 25 -6.82 -7.42 -9.28
N LYS A 26 -7.98 -7.80 -8.79
CA LYS A 26 -8.26 -7.91 -7.35
C LYS A 26 -7.23 -8.81 -6.67
N ARG A 27 -6.64 -8.29 -5.59
CA ARG A 27 -5.55 -8.95 -4.84
C ARG A 27 -5.55 -8.49 -3.38
N VAL A 28 -4.76 -9.17 -2.54
CA VAL A 28 -4.41 -8.71 -1.20
C VAL A 28 -2.89 -8.65 -1.07
N ILE A 29 -2.41 -7.89 -0.10
CA ILE A 29 -0.98 -7.84 0.26
C ILE A 29 -0.80 -8.36 1.68
N TYR A 30 0.42 -8.80 2.01
CA TYR A 30 0.74 -9.37 3.33
C TYR A 30 1.13 -8.31 4.36
N ASP A 31 1.49 -7.13 3.91
CA ASP A 31 1.99 -6.02 4.71
C ASP A 31 1.10 -4.79 4.52
N TYR A 32 1.57 -3.65 5.01
CA TYR A 32 0.94 -2.35 4.74
C TYR A 32 1.60 -1.71 3.53
N GLU A 33 0.83 -0.96 2.77
CA GLU A 33 1.37 -0.17 1.66
C GLU A 33 0.89 1.27 1.75
N LEU A 34 1.82 2.21 1.60
CA LEU A 34 1.52 3.62 1.47
C LEU A 34 1.94 4.07 0.09
N ILE A 35 0.98 4.58 -0.66
CA ILE A 35 1.18 5.08 -2.03
C ILE A 35 0.96 6.59 -2.03
N TYR A 36 1.86 7.32 -2.70
CA TYR A 36 1.58 8.70 -3.09
C TYR A 36 1.27 8.73 -4.58
N LEU A 37 0.08 9.21 -4.95
CA LEU A 37 -0.25 9.39 -6.36
C LEU A 37 0.36 10.70 -6.84
N GLU A 38 1.50 10.58 -7.49
CA GLU A 38 2.28 11.74 -7.95
C GLU A 38 1.70 12.32 -9.22
N ARG A 39 1.19 11.47 -10.12
CA ARG A 39 0.65 11.88 -11.43
C ARG A 39 -0.41 10.89 -11.88
N GLY A 40 -1.43 11.41 -12.54
CA GLY A 40 -2.52 10.62 -13.11
C GLY A 40 -3.71 10.50 -12.17
N GLU A 41 -4.68 9.71 -12.60
CA GLU A 41 -5.88 9.43 -11.81
C GLU A 41 -6.40 8.04 -12.18
N PHE A 42 -7.09 7.40 -11.24
CA PHE A 42 -7.65 6.07 -11.48
C PHE A 42 -8.78 5.78 -10.49
N THR A 43 -9.54 4.73 -10.78
CA THR A 43 -10.53 4.20 -9.85
C THR A 43 -9.90 3.08 -9.03
N PHE A 44 -9.93 3.23 -7.70
CA PHE A 44 -9.41 2.26 -6.76
C PHE A 44 -10.59 1.54 -6.10
N ILE A 45 -10.68 0.23 -6.29
CA ILE A 45 -11.68 -0.59 -5.62
C ILE A 45 -11.02 -1.13 -4.36
N TYR A 46 -11.52 -0.74 -3.20
CA TYR A 46 -10.97 -1.11 -1.91
C TYR A 46 -12.06 -1.67 -1.01
N ASP A 47 -11.92 -2.92 -0.59
CA ASP A 47 -12.94 -3.64 0.16
C ASP A 47 -14.30 -3.58 -0.53
N ASP A 48 -14.29 -3.84 -1.85
CA ASP A 48 -15.44 -3.84 -2.76
C ASP A 48 -16.14 -2.48 -2.95
N LYS A 49 -15.50 -1.38 -2.53
CA LYS A 49 -16.02 -0.02 -2.72
C LYS A 49 -15.13 0.78 -3.66
N PRO A 50 -15.72 1.50 -4.64
CA PRO A 50 -14.92 2.32 -5.54
C PRO A 50 -14.57 3.67 -4.92
N TYR A 51 -13.33 4.09 -5.17
CA TYR A 51 -12.82 5.41 -4.77
C TYR A 51 -12.08 6.03 -5.94
N ARG A 52 -12.33 7.31 -6.17
CA ARG A 52 -11.60 8.04 -7.19
C ARG A 52 -10.30 8.58 -6.59
N CYS A 53 -9.17 8.18 -7.15
CA CYS A 53 -7.85 8.65 -6.73
C CYS A 53 -7.30 9.61 -7.77
N LYS A 54 -6.72 10.71 -7.31
CA LYS A 54 -6.15 11.75 -8.16
C LYS A 54 -4.80 12.21 -7.61
N ALA A 55 -4.01 12.85 -8.46
CA ALA A 55 -2.70 13.34 -8.09
C ALA A 55 -2.76 14.17 -6.80
N GLY A 56 -1.88 13.87 -5.87
CA GLY A 56 -1.83 14.48 -4.55
C GLY A 56 -2.41 13.63 -3.43
N ASP A 57 -3.13 12.55 -3.76
CA ASP A 57 -3.69 11.67 -2.75
C ASP A 57 -2.64 10.73 -2.17
N PHE A 58 -2.73 10.50 -0.86
CA PHE A 58 -2.06 9.39 -0.19
C PHE A 58 -3.04 8.24 -0.01
N ILE A 59 -2.65 7.07 -0.49
CA ILE A 59 -3.47 5.86 -0.45
C ILE A 59 -2.83 4.89 0.53
N PHE A 60 -3.60 4.43 1.50
CA PHE A 60 -3.13 3.51 2.52
C PHE A 60 -3.85 2.17 2.38
N ILE A 61 -3.09 1.11 2.05
CA ILE A 61 -3.62 -0.23 1.86
C ILE A 61 -3.23 -1.08 3.06
N ARG A 62 -4.23 -1.64 3.74
CA ARG A 62 -4.01 -2.50 4.90
C ARG A 62 -3.89 -3.96 4.48
N PRO A 63 -3.18 -4.77 5.27
CA PRO A 63 -2.97 -6.18 4.94
C PRO A 63 -4.30 -6.94 4.86
N GLY A 64 -4.39 -7.83 3.89
CA GLY A 64 -5.54 -8.72 3.75
C GLY A 64 -6.81 -8.09 3.20
N ILE A 65 -6.82 -6.80 2.90
CA ILE A 65 -7.99 -6.12 2.34
C ILE A 65 -7.97 -6.23 0.82
N PRO A 66 -8.98 -6.83 0.19
CA PRO A 66 -9.03 -6.95 -1.26
C PRO A 66 -9.09 -5.59 -1.95
N HIS A 67 -8.29 -5.42 -2.99
CA HIS A 67 -8.25 -4.18 -3.75
C HIS A 67 -7.85 -4.41 -5.21
N SER A 68 -8.22 -3.47 -6.07
CA SER A 68 -7.88 -3.49 -7.49
C SER A 68 -7.73 -2.07 -8.02
N PHE A 69 -7.00 -1.92 -9.14
CA PHE A 69 -6.75 -0.64 -9.80
C PHE A 69 -7.36 -0.68 -11.19
N GLN A 70 -8.19 0.32 -11.51
CA GLN A 70 -8.79 0.48 -12.84
C GLN A 70 -8.27 1.79 -13.45
N LEU A 71 -7.36 1.66 -14.42
CA LEU A 71 -6.71 2.79 -15.09
C LEU A 71 -7.44 3.12 -16.37
N GLU A 72 -8.37 4.08 -16.30
CA GLU A 72 -9.22 4.48 -17.42
C GLU A 72 -8.61 5.57 -18.28
N TYR A 73 -7.71 6.39 -17.73
CA TYR A 73 -7.26 7.65 -18.32
C TYR A 73 -5.76 7.77 -18.54
N GLY A 74 -5.05 6.68 -18.61
CA GLY A 74 -3.64 6.72 -18.90
C GLY A 74 -2.77 6.21 -17.77
N GLU A 75 -1.48 6.48 -17.87
CA GLU A 75 -0.52 6.01 -16.87
C GLU A 75 -0.61 6.79 -15.59
N ILE A 76 -0.20 6.14 -14.49
CA ILE A 76 -0.05 6.78 -13.20
C ILE A 76 1.37 6.62 -12.69
N SER A 77 1.87 7.65 -11.99
CA SER A 77 3.13 7.59 -11.25
C SER A 77 2.79 7.43 -9.78
N GLN A 78 3.23 6.31 -9.19
CA GLN A 78 2.80 5.94 -7.84
C GLN A 78 3.98 5.42 -7.01
N PRO A 79 4.87 6.32 -6.54
CA PRO A 79 5.87 5.92 -5.55
C PRO A 79 5.18 5.32 -4.34
N HIS A 80 5.75 4.23 -3.82
CA HIS A 80 5.09 3.47 -2.75
C HIS A 80 6.09 2.81 -1.82
N ILE A 81 5.62 2.55 -0.61
CA ILE A 81 6.39 1.91 0.45
C ILE A 81 5.56 0.75 1.00
N HIS A 82 6.14 -0.46 1.03
CA HIS A 82 5.61 -1.59 1.77
C HIS A 82 6.31 -1.68 3.13
N PHE A 83 5.56 -1.86 4.19
CA PHE A 83 6.13 -1.89 5.54
C PHE A 83 5.29 -2.73 6.49
N ASP A 84 5.96 -3.24 7.52
CA ASP A 84 5.29 -3.83 8.69
C ASP A 84 5.21 -2.76 9.79
N ILE A 85 4.10 -2.72 10.51
CA ILE A 85 3.93 -1.83 11.67
C ILE A 85 4.75 -2.33 12.85
N THR A 86 4.80 -3.67 13.02
CA THR A 86 5.64 -4.30 14.01
C THR A 86 6.60 -5.25 13.32
N TYR A 87 7.83 -5.34 13.80
CA TYR A 87 8.81 -6.27 13.24
C TYR A 87 8.34 -7.71 13.41
N ARG A 88 8.41 -8.47 12.33
CA ARG A 88 8.12 -9.91 12.32
C ARG A 88 9.41 -10.65 12.02
N PRO A 89 9.87 -11.59 12.89
CA PRO A 89 11.12 -12.29 12.67
C PRO A 89 11.23 -13.00 11.32
N GLN A 90 10.10 -13.47 10.77
CA GLN A 90 10.04 -14.13 9.47
C GLN A 90 9.82 -13.17 8.31
N SER A 91 9.79 -11.86 8.54
CA SER A 91 9.46 -10.86 7.51
C SER A 91 10.32 -10.97 6.26
N GLU A 92 11.61 -11.22 6.42
CA GLU A 92 12.53 -11.37 5.29
C GLU A 92 12.21 -12.57 4.40
N LYS A 93 11.52 -13.58 4.94
CA LYS A 93 11.12 -14.78 4.22
C LYS A 93 9.75 -14.65 3.58
N ILE A 94 8.99 -13.62 3.94
CA ILE A 94 7.67 -13.36 3.37
C ILE A 94 7.86 -12.55 2.09
N PRO A 95 7.43 -13.07 0.93
CA PRO A 95 7.60 -12.33 -0.33
C PRO A 95 6.71 -11.09 -0.36
N ILE A 96 7.09 -10.12 -1.17
CA ILE A 96 6.16 -9.08 -1.61
C ILE A 96 5.30 -9.76 -2.67
N SER A 97 4.05 -10.00 -2.35
CA SER A 97 3.17 -10.78 -3.21
C SER A 97 1.81 -10.12 -3.35
N PHE A 98 1.22 -10.34 -4.51
CA PHE A 98 -0.05 -9.77 -4.92
C PHE A 98 -0.91 -10.89 -5.47
N LYS A 99 -1.83 -11.38 -4.66
CA LYS A 99 -2.62 -12.56 -4.99
C LYS A 99 -4.04 -12.40 -4.49
N ASP A 100 -5.01 -12.94 -5.24
CA ASP A 100 -6.38 -13.04 -4.74
C ASP A 100 -6.38 -13.96 -3.51
N ILE A 101 -7.02 -13.52 -2.43
CA ILE A 101 -7.05 -14.27 -1.18
C ILE A 101 -7.65 -15.67 -1.37
N ASN A 102 -8.56 -15.83 -2.33
CA ASN A 102 -9.18 -17.12 -2.62
C ASN A 102 -8.22 -18.13 -3.28
N LEU A 103 -7.09 -17.62 -3.79
CA LEU A 103 -6.04 -18.45 -4.39
C LEU A 103 -4.90 -18.74 -3.42
N MET A 104 -4.94 -18.20 -2.21
CA MET A 104 -3.89 -18.38 -1.22
C MET A 104 -4.02 -19.70 -0.49
N THR A 105 -2.87 -20.31 -0.21
CA THR A 105 -2.78 -21.44 0.71
C THR A 105 -2.95 -20.98 2.16
N GLU A 106 -3.19 -21.91 3.07
CA GLU A 106 -3.28 -21.56 4.50
C GLU A 106 -1.95 -20.97 5.02
N VAL A 107 -0.81 -21.47 4.51
CA VAL A 107 0.51 -20.93 4.86
C VAL A 107 0.61 -19.47 4.39
N GLU A 108 0.23 -19.19 3.15
CA GLU A 108 0.25 -17.83 2.61
C GLU A 108 -0.65 -16.89 3.41
N LYS A 109 -1.85 -17.34 3.80
CA LYS A 109 -2.76 -16.54 4.64
C LYS A 109 -2.13 -16.23 6.00
N SER A 110 -1.30 -17.12 6.55
CA SER A 110 -0.63 -16.90 7.83
C SER A 110 0.42 -15.77 7.75
N TRP A 111 0.86 -15.41 6.55
CA TRP A 111 1.81 -14.31 6.34
C TRP A 111 1.15 -12.92 6.35
N ILE A 112 -0.17 -12.87 6.31
CA ILE A 112 -0.89 -11.59 6.35
C ILE A 112 -0.67 -10.94 7.71
N HIS A 113 -0.10 -9.73 7.70
CA HIS A 113 0.14 -8.96 8.91
C HIS A 113 -1.18 -8.65 9.61
N GLU A 114 -1.16 -8.55 10.93
CA GLU A 114 -2.33 -8.12 11.68
C GLU A 114 -2.72 -6.70 11.27
N ASP A 115 -4.02 -6.48 11.07
CA ASP A 115 -4.55 -5.16 10.72
C ASP A 115 -4.89 -4.40 12.00
N TYR A 116 -3.93 -3.57 12.46
CA TYR A 116 -4.11 -2.77 13.67
C TYR A 116 -5.04 -1.57 13.49
N PHE A 117 -5.47 -1.29 12.27
CA PHE A 117 -6.28 -0.12 11.95
C PHE A 117 -7.72 -0.46 11.59
N SER A 118 -8.15 -1.70 11.74
CA SER A 118 -9.48 -2.17 11.32
C SER A 118 -10.64 -1.41 11.97
N GLY A 119 -10.43 -0.84 13.15
CA GLY A 119 -11.46 -0.09 13.86
C GLY A 119 -11.44 1.42 13.62
N TYR A 120 -10.53 1.95 12.81
CA TYR A 120 -10.32 3.40 12.68
C TYR A 120 -10.99 4.01 11.45
N SER A 121 -10.77 3.45 10.28
CA SER A 121 -11.34 3.99 9.04
C SER A 121 -11.50 2.90 8.01
N SER A 122 -12.58 2.97 7.24
CA SER A 122 -12.82 2.07 6.12
C SER A 122 -12.35 2.66 4.78
N VAL A 123 -11.97 3.93 4.76
CA VAL A 123 -11.51 4.58 3.53
C VAL A 123 -9.99 4.42 3.37
N PRO A 124 -9.50 4.26 2.11
CA PRO A 124 -8.08 4.02 1.86
C PRO A 124 -7.23 5.29 1.75
N PHE A 125 -7.70 6.41 2.27
CA PHE A 125 -6.98 7.67 2.20
C PHE A 125 -6.49 8.11 3.56
N ILE A 126 -5.31 8.73 3.58
CA ILE A 126 -4.80 9.40 4.78
C ILE A 126 -4.57 10.88 4.51
N THR A 127 -4.77 11.68 5.55
CA THR A 127 -4.46 13.10 5.55
C THR A 127 -3.30 13.33 6.51
N VAL A 128 -2.30 14.10 6.06
CA VAL A 128 -1.13 14.41 6.87
C VAL A 128 -1.12 15.90 7.23
N PRO A 129 -0.78 16.27 8.48
CA PRO A 129 -0.83 17.67 8.92
C PRO A 129 0.11 18.60 8.17
N ASP A 130 1.34 18.15 7.91
CA ASP A 130 2.33 18.87 7.12
C ASP A 130 2.70 18.04 5.90
N LYS A 131 1.97 18.27 4.80
CA LYS A 131 2.13 17.48 3.58
C LYS A 131 3.52 17.66 2.97
N LYS A 132 4.06 18.87 2.98
CA LYS A 132 5.38 19.15 2.40
C LYS A 132 6.47 18.37 3.11
N GLU A 133 6.51 18.45 4.44
CA GLU A 133 7.50 17.74 5.24
C GLU A 133 7.34 16.22 5.09
N PHE A 134 6.11 15.75 5.13
CA PHE A 134 5.83 14.33 4.96
C PHE A 134 6.31 13.81 3.59
N LEU A 135 6.08 14.58 2.52
CA LEU A 135 6.54 14.22 1.18
C LEU A 135 8.07 14.20 1.08
N GLU A 136 8.74 15.16 1.70
CA GLU A 136 10.20 15.17 1.72
C GLU A 136 10.75 13.90 2.37
N ASP A 137 10.21 13.50 3.51
CA ASP A 137 10.60 12.28 4.20
C ASP A 137 10.24 11.02 3.40
N PHE A 138 9.05 10.99 2.80
CA PHE A 138 8.59 9.90 1.98
C PHE A 138 9.53 9.66 0.79
N PHE A 139 9.85 10.71 0.03
CA PHE A 139 10.75 10.60 -1.12
C PHE A 139 12.18 10.29 -0.72
N LYS A 140 12.61 10.72 0.45
CA LYS A 140 13.93 10.37 0.98
C LYS A 140 14.02 8.86 1.22
N ILE A 141 12.98 8.25 1.78
CA ILE A 141 12.91 6.79 1.96
C ILE A 141 12.97 6.09 0.61
N ILE A 142 12.21 6.59 -0.38
CA ILE A 142 12.22 6.03 -1.73
C ILE A 142 13.65 6.08 -2.31
N GLN A 143 14.32 7.21 -2.24
CA GLN A 143 15.67 7.39 -2.78
C GLN A 143 16.70 6.50 -2.11
N GLU A 144 16.59 6.29 -0.81
CA GLU A 144 17.54 5.46 -0.05
C GLU A 144 17.38 3.97 -0.34
N ASN A 145 16.21 3.53 -0.79
CA ASN A 145 15.88 2.11 -0.96
C ASN A 145 15.69 1.67 -2.40
N ASP A 146 15.49 2.61 -3.31
CA ASP A 146 15.30 2.32 -4.75
C ASP A 146 16.66 2.42 -5.46
N SER A 147 17.34 1.32 -5.57
CA SER A 147 18.66 1.24 -6.21
C SER A 147 18.61 0.46 -7.52
#